data_924753cde7003c33bed1655996c16f2f
#
_entry.id   924753cde7003c33bed1655996c16f2f
#
_cell.length_a   1.000
_cell.length_b   1.000
_cell.length_c   1.000
_cell.angle_alpha   90.00
_cell.angle_beta   90.00
_cell.angle_gamma   90.00
#
_symmetry.space_group_name_H-M   'P 1'
#
loop_
_entity.id
_entity.type
_entity.pdbx_description
1 polymer ?
#
loop_
_entity_poly.entity_id
_entity_poly.type
_entity_poly.pdbx_seq_one_letter_code
_entity_poly.pdbx_strand_id
1 'polypeptide(L)'
;MDYKTIKVTREGSICTLQIHRPQNNNTIDNVLIDEMRVALNACLEEVTIVVLKGLPHVFCFGADFNFAKTQANEGQHQDPEPLYDLWYLLATGSFITIACVEGKANAGGIGFVAACDIVLSSEQAVYSLSEMLFGLFPACVMPYLMRKIGYQKANHLTLMTKPINAKTAQEIGLVDEVNSSLEQALRACLMRVKCLSKAAITRHKRYMHEFNPVLQQMKPVSLRANSEVFSDVDNIKLIIRYVETGQMPWEK
;
A
#
# COMPACT_ATOMS: atom_id res chain seq x y z
N MET A 1 10.96 4.50 -20.46
CA MET A 1 11.81 4.41 -19.26
C MET A 1 11.93 2.96 -18.87
N ASP A 2 13.10 2.55 -18.48
CA ASP A 2 13.33 1.17 -18.04
C ASP A 2 13.31 1.16 -16.51
N TYR A 3 12.23 0.61 -15.94
CA TYR A 3 12.02 0.52 -14.49
C TYR A 3 12.59 -0.80 -13.97
N LYS A 4 13.18 -0.79 -12.77
CA LYS A 4 13.79 -1.97 -12.13
C LYS A 4 12.82 -2.73 -11.22
N THR A 5 11.90 -2.02 -10.59
CA THR A 5 11.04 -2.53 -9.52
C THR A 5 9.57 -2.60 -9.90
N ILE A 6 9.19 -1.96 -11.00
CA ILE A 6 7.82 -1.95 -11.50
C ILE A 6 7.77 -2.27 -13.01
N LYS A 7 6.63 -2.80 -13.45
CA LYS A 7 6.28 -2.87 -14.87
C LYS A 7 5.15 -1.87 -15.12
N VAL A 8 5.31 -1.07 -16.17
CA VAL A 8 4.34 -0.04 -16.56
C VAL A 8 3.79 -0.37 -17.95
N THR A 9 2.47 -0.49 -18.06
CA THR A 9 1.77 -0.70 -19.32
C THR A 9 0.71 0.38 -19.49
N ARG A 10 0.65 1.00 -20.67
CA ARG A 10 -0.38 2.00 -21.00
C ARG A 10 -1.25 1.51 -22.16
N GLU A 11 -2.57 1.60 -21.96
CA GLU A 11 -3.58 1.31 -22.97
C GLU A 11 -4.61 2.45 -23.00
N GLY A 12 -4.42 3.39 -23.91
CA GLY A 12 -5.22 4.60 -23.97
C GLY A 12 -5.10 5.43 -22.69
N SER A 13 -6.19 5.66 -22.01
CA SER A 13 -6.26 6.42 -20.74
C SER A 13 -6.07 5.55 -19.48
N ILE A 14 -5.72 4.28 -19.64
CA ILE A 14 -5.44 3.36 -18.52
C ILE A 14 -3.94 3.15 -18.40
N CYS A 15 -3.43 3.28 -17.18
CA CYS A 15 -2.06 2.92 -16.81
C CYS A 15 -2.08 1.77 -15.82
N THR A 16 -1.45 0.66 -16.14
CA THR A 16 -1.24 -0.46 -15.21
C THR A 16 0.18 -0.38 -14.66
N LEU A 17 0.29 -0.32 -13.33
CA LEU A 17 1.53 -0.36 -12.58
C LEU A 17 1.58 -1.69 -11.83
N GLN A 18 2.53 -2.54 -12.18
CA GLN A 18 2.75 -3.80 -11.46
C GLN A 18 4.02 -3.71 -10.63
N ILE A 19 3.92 -3.86 -9.32
CA ILE A 19 5.10 -4.06 -8.46
C ILE A 19 5.72 -5.40 -8.86
N HIS A 20 6.99 -5.38 -9.25
CA HIS A 20 7.68 -6.54 -9.80
C HIS A 20 9.08 -6.70 -9.22
N ARG A 21 9.14 -7.18 -7.98
CA ARG A 21 10.37 -7.51 -7.23
C ARG A 21 10.29 -8.96 -6.74
N PRO A 22 10.30 -9.96 -7.63
CA PRO A 22 10.05 -11.36 -7.27
C PRO A 22 11.06 -11.91 -6.25
N GLN A 23 12.30 -11.45 -6.28
CA GLN A 23 13.36 -11.89 -5.37
C GLN A 23 13.21 -11.31 -3.94
N ASN A 24 12.42 -10.25 -3.80
CA ASN A 24 12.25 -9.52 -2.55
C ASN A 24 10.78 -9.52 -2.08
N ASN A 25 9.94 -10.47 -2.51
CA ASN A 25 8.52 -10.53 -2.14
C ASN A 25 7.78 -9.18 -2.30
N ASN A 26 8.12 -8.40 -3.33
CA ASN A 26 7.58 -7.06 -3.56
C ASN A 26 7.67 -6.13 -2.33
N THR A 27 8.76 -6.24 -1.54
CA THR A 27 9.03 -5.30 -0.44
C THR A 27 9.31 -3.89 -0.95
N ILE A 28 9.09 -2.92 -0.08
CA ILE A 28 9.20 -1.50 -0.37
C ILE A 28 10.61 -1.02 -0.02
N ASP A 29 11.30 -0.45 -1.00
CA ASP A 29 12.54 0.31 -0.83
C ASP A 29 12.44 1.67 -1.55
N ASN A 30 13.48 2.49 -1.42
CA ASN A 30 13.51 3.82 -2.01
C ASN A 30 13.39 3.78 -3.54
N VAL A 31 13.95 2.77 -4.21
CA VAL A 31 13.89 2.64 -5.67
C VAL A 31 12.44 2.42 -6.12
N LEU A 32 11.71 1.53 -5.44
CA LEU A 32 10.29 1.30 -5.72
C LEU A 32 9.47 2.58 -5.52
N ILE A 33 9.72 3.32 -4.43
CA ILE A 33 9.00 4.56 -4.13
C ILE A 33 9.22 5.58 -5.24
N ASP A 34 10.47 5.80 -5.63
CA ASP A 34 10.82 6.79 -6.66
C ASP A 34 10.27 6.43 -8.03
N GLU A 35 10.39 5.17 -8.45
CA GLU A 35 9.86 4.70 -9.73
C GLU A 35 8.33 4.82 -9.79
N MET A 36 7.62 4.43 -8.71
CA MET A 36 6.18 4.59 -8.62
C MET A 36 5.75 6.06 -8.67
N ARG A 37 6.46 6.96 -7.97
CA ARG A 37 6.19 8.41 -8.00
C ARG A 37 6.37 8.99 -9.40
N VAL A 38 7.45 8.62 -10.09
CA VAL A 38 7.70 9.05 -11.49
C VAL A 38 6.57 8.56 -12.40
N ALA A 39 6.20 7.29 -12.32
CA ALA A 39 5.15 6.70 -13.13
C ALA A 39 3.78 7.33 -12.88
N LEU A 40 3.42 7.58 -11.60
CA LEU A 40 2.14 8.22 -11.23
C LEU A 40 2.08 9.69 -11.63
N ASN A 41 3.16 10.44 -11.48
CA ASN A 41 3.21 11.84 -11.93
C ASN A 41 3.00 11.94 -13.45
N ALA A 42 3.55 11.00 -14.24
CA ALA A 42 3.30 10.92 -15.67
C ALA A 42 1.83 10.58 -16.04
N CYS A 43 1.04 10.13 -15.06
CA CYS A 43 -0.39 9.82 -15.27
C CYS A 43 -1.32 11.01 -15.00
N LEU A 44 -0.85 12.09 -14.36
CA LEU A 44 -1.71 13.16 -13.85
C LEU A 44 -2.54 13.87 -14.94
N GLU A 45 -2.00 14.08 -16.12
CA GLU A 45 -2.65 14.86 -17.17
C GLU A 45 -3.65 14.03 -18.01
N GLU A 46 -3.23 12.88 -18.50
CA GLU A 46 -3.97 12.14 -19.54
C GLU A 46 -4.67 10.87 -19.03
N VAL A 47 -4.09 10.22 -18.00
CA VAL A 47 -4.60 8.95 -17.49
C VAL A 47 -5.84 9.19 -16.65
N THR A 48 -6.89 8.43 -16.92
CA THR A 48 -8.13 8.45 -16.13
C THR A 48 -8.20 7.33 -15.11
N ILE A 49 -7.48 6.22 -15.35
CA ILE A 49 -7.51 5.02 -14.50
C ILE A 49 -6.08 4.52 -14.31
N VAL A 50 -5.69 4.32 -13.06
CA VAL A 50 -4.47 3.64 -12.66
C VAL A 50 -4.83 2.29 -12.03
N VAL A 51 -4.33 1.20 -12.59
CA VAL A 51 -4.49 -0.15 -12.04
C VAL A 51 -3.19 -0.54 -11.36
N LEU A 52 -3.24 -0.83 -10.07
CA LEU A 52 -2.10 -1.29 -9.28
C LEU A 52 -2.17 -2.80 -9.08
N LYS A 53 -1.11 -3.51 -9.47
CA LYS A 53 -0.98 -4.97 -9.35
C LYS A 53 0.28 -5.35 -8.59
N GLY A 54 0.28 -6.55 -8.02
CA GLY A 54 1.48 -7.23 -7.53
C GLY A 54 1.80 -8.47 -8.37
N LEU A 55 2.51 -9.41 -7.76
CA LEU A 55 2.72 -10.77 -8.28
C LEU A 55 1.58 -11.69 -7.79
N PRO A 56 1.31 -12.82 -8.45
CA PRO A 56 0.20 -13.71 -8.08
C PRO A 56 0.22 -14.18 -6.62
N HIS A 57 1.40 -14.43 -6.05
CA HIS A 57 1.56 -14.93 -4.68
C HIS A 57 1.76 -13.81 -3.64
N VAL A 58 2.18 -12.62 -4.08
CA VAL A 58 2.42 -11.46 -3.20
C VAL A 58 2.11 -10.15 -3.91
N PHE A 59 1.18 -9.40 -3.34
CA PHE A 59 0.91 -8.05 -3.80
C PHE A 59 2.05 -7.10 -3.36
N CYS A 60 2.26 -7.00 -2.04
CA CYS A 60 3.37 -6.26 -1.44
C CYS A 60 3.54 -6.70 0.03
N PHE A 61 4.77 -7.02 0.44
CA PHE A 61 5.04 -7.57 1.76
C PHE A 61 5.44 -6.51 2.81
N GLY A 62 5.38 -5.22 2.45
CA GLY A 62 5.72 -4.10 3.34
C GLY A 62 7.18 -3.68 3.22
N ALA A 63 7.72 -3.03 4.26
CA ALA A 63 9.09 -2.53 4.27
C ALA A 63 10.11 -3.65 4.06
N ASP A 64 11.20 -3.32 3.35
CA ASP A 64 12.33 -4.24 3.18
C ASP A 64 13.20 -4.21 4.45
N PHE A 65 13.04 -5.23 5.30
CA PHE A 65 13.79 -5.31 6.55
C PHE A 65 15.30 -5.52 6.34
N ASN A 66 15.73 -6.14 5.23
CA ASN A 66 17.17 -6.21 4.91
C ASN A 66 17.73 -4.82 4.62
N PHE A 67 16.98 -4.00 3.89
CA PHE A 67 17.34 -2.61 3.63
C PHE A 67 17.33 -1.78 4.92
N ALA A 68 16.31 -1.94 5.78
CA ALA A 68 16.25 -1.29 7.09
C ALA A 68 17.43 -1.67 7.99
N LYS A 69 17.83 -2.93 8.01
CA LYS A 69 19.03 -3.41 8.72
C LYS A 69 20.31 -2.74 8.21
N THR A 70 20.49 -2.66 6.90
CA THR A 70 21.66 -2.02 6.29
C THR A 70 21.73 -0.54 6.69
N GLN A 71 20.64 0.18 6.58
CA GLN A 71 20.57 1.59 6.98
C GLN A 71 20.85 1.81 8.47
N ALA A 72 20.26 0.96 9.33
CA ALA A 72 20.52 1.02 10.78
C ALA A 72 22.00 0.83 11.12
N ASN A 73 22.70 -0.10 10.44
CA ASN A 73 24.13 -0.32 10.60
C ASN A 73 24.98 0.88 10.14
N GLU A 74 24.49 1.68 9.20
CA GLU A 74 25.12 2.90 8.71
C GLU A 74 24.71 4.15 9.52
N GLY A 75 23.91 3.98 10.59
CA GLY A 75 23.37 5.09 11.40
C GLY A 75 22.39 5.98 10.65
N GLN A 76 21.79 5.46 9.57
CA GLN A 76 20.80 6.17 8.77
C GLN A 76 19.40 5.68 9.14
N HIS A 77 18.42 6.58 9.07
CA HIS A 77 17.01 6.25 9.21
C HIS A 77 16.29 6.52 7.90
N GLN A 78 15.45 5.59 7.49
CA GLN A 78 14.63 5.78 6.30
C GLN A 78 13.62 6.92 6.55
N ASP A 79 13.64 7.92 5.68
CA ASP A 79 12.61 8.96 5.67
C ASP A 79 11.27 8.35 5.22
N PRO A 80 10.23 8.36 6.08
CA PRO A 80 8.93 7.81 5.73
C PRO A 80 8.10 8.72 4.80
N GLU A 81 8.49 9.99 4.65
CA GLU A 81 7.71 10.99 3.92
C GLU A 81 7.51 10.64 2.44
N PRO A 82 8.51 10.20 1.66
CA PRO A 82 8.32 9.83 0.27
C PRO A 82 7.29 8.72 0.05
N LEU A 83 7.21 7.74 0.95
CA LEU A 83 6.22 6.67 0.90
C LEU A 83 4.82 7.17 1.26
N TYR A 84 4.72 8.01 2.29
CA TYR A 84 3.45 8.65 2.65
C TYR A 84 2.89 9.46 1.47
N ASP A 85 3.73 10.25 0.81
CA ASP A 85 3.36 11.08 -0.34
C ASP A 85 3.00 10.25 -1.57
N LEU A 86 3.63 9.10 -1.76
CA LEU A 86 3.27 8.15 -2.81
C LEU A 86 1.82 7.64 -2.62
N TRP A 87 1.46 7.22 -1.40
CA TRP A 87 0.09 6.82 -1.10
C TRP A 87 -0.89 8.00 -1.17
N TYR A 88 -0.45 9.19 -0.77
CA TYR A 88 -1.26 10.40 -0.92
C TYR A 88 -1.59 10.68 -2.38
N LEU A 89 -0.61 10.55 -3.27
CA LEU A 89 -0.81 10.70 -4.71
C LEU A 89 -1.77 9.64 -5.28
N LEU A 90 -1.68 8.38 -4.84
CA LEU A 90 -2.66 7.34 -5.20
C LEU A 90 -4.08 7.70 -4.75
N ALA A 91 -4.21 8.22 -3.53
CA ALA A 91 -5.50 8.53 -2.93
C ALA A 91 -6.17 9.78 -3.52
N THR A 92 -5.38 10.79 -3.93
CA THR A 92 -5.88 12.13 -4.27
C THR A 92 -5.61 12.57 -5.71
N GLY A 93 -4.78 11.82 -6.45
CA GLY A 93 -4.44 12.12 -7.83
C GLY A 93 -5.67 12.20 -8.74
N SER A 94 -5.52 12.91 -9.88
CA SER A 94 -6.60 13.18 -10.84
C SER A 94 -6.98 11.96 -11.68
N PHE A 95 -6.95 10.75 -11.12
CA PHE A 95 -7.30 9.47 -11.72
C PHE A 95 -8.00 8.56 -10.71
N ILE A 96 -8.76 7.58 -11.21
CA ILE A 96 -9.31 6.50 -10.38
C ILE A 96 -8.21 5.46 -10.17
N THR A 97 -8.01 5.02 -8.93
CA THR A 97 -7.06 3.97 -8.58
C THR A 97 -7.75 2.66 -8.27
N ILE A 98 -7.31 1.57 -8.90
CA ILE A 98 -7.85 0.22 -8.70
C ILE A 98 -6.72 -0.69 -8.25
N ALA A 99 -6.76 -1.18 -7.02
CA ALA A 99 -5.86 -2.24 -6.57
C ALA A 99 -6.41 -3.61 -6.97
N CYS A 100 -5.58 -4.43 -7.62
CA CYS A 100 -5.87 -5.82 -7.94
C CYS A 100 -4.97 -6.72 -7.09
N VAL A 101 -5.53 -7.34 -6.06
CA VAL A 101 -4.78 -8.10 -5.05
C VAL A 101 -5.03 -9.60 -5.25
N GLU A 102 -4.01 -10.32 -5.75
CA GLU A 102 -4.08 -11.78 -5.92
C GLU A 102 -3.53 -12.55 -4.72
N GLY A 103 -2.41 -12.08 -4.17
CA GLY A 103 -1.69 -12.75 -3.10
C GLY A 103 -1.65 -11.94 -1.80
N LYS A 104 -0.53 -12.05 -1.07
CA LYS A 104 -0.38 -11.42 0.25
C LYS A 104 -0.15 -9.92 0.15
N ALA A 105 -0.90 -9.15 0.94
CA ALA A 105 -0.65 -7.73 1.24
C ALA A 105 -0.39 -7.59 2.74
N ASN A 106 0.81 -7.16 3.12
CA ASN A 106 1.21 -7.03 4.52
C ASN A 106 1.80 -5.65 4.81
N ALA A 107 1.62 -5.14 6.03
CA ALA A 107 2.25 -3.93 6.53
C ALA A 107 2.08 -2.74 5.56
N GLY A 108 3.16 -2.14 5.07
CA GLY A 108 3.10 -1.09 4.04
C GLY A 108 2.36 -1.48 2.76
N GLY A 109 2.22 -2.78 2.46
CA GLY A 109 1.38 -3.27 1.37
C GLY A 109 -0.10 -2.93 1.57
N ILE A 110 -0.57 -2.93 2.81
CA ILE A 110 -1.93 -2.45 3.17
C ILE A 110 -2.07 -0.95 2.90
N GLY A 111 -1.00 -0.18 3.03
CA GLY A 111 -0.99 1.25 2.67
C GLY A 111 -1.35 1.48 1.20
N PHE A 112 -0.77 0.72 0.28
CA PHE A 112 -1.15 0.76 -1.14
C PHE A 112 -2.61 0.38 -1.37
N VAL A 113 -3.09 -0.70 -0.73
CA VAL A 113 -4.49 -1.15 -0.85
C VAL A 113 -5.45 -0.08 -0.33
N ALA A 114 -5.20 0.44 0.87
CA ALA A 114 -6.06 1.43 1.51
C ALA A 114 -6.04 2.81 0.83
N ALA A 115 -4.96 3.13 0.11
CA ALA A 115 -4.86 4.36 -0.67
C ALA A 115 -5.70 4.32 -1.95
N CYS A 116 -5.99 3.13 -2.50
CA CYS A 116 -6.76 3.00 -3.74
C CYS A 116 -8.26 3.25 -3.53
N ASP A 117 -8.91 3.77 -4.58
CA ASP A 117 -10.35 4.04 -4.59
C ASP A 117 -11.16 2.74 -4.59
N ILE A 118 -10.75 1.79 -5.43
CA ILE A 118 -11.41 0.49 -5.62
C ILE A 118 -10.39 -0.62 -5.36
N VAL A 119 -10.81 -1.65 -4.63
CA VAL A 119 -9.99 -2.82 -4.32
C VAL A 119 -10.69 -4.09 -4.78
N LEU A 120 -10.11 -4.74 -5.78
CA LEU A 120 -10.53 -6.04 -6.29
C LEU A 120 -9.58 -7.11 -5.75
N SER A 121 -10.11 -8.19 -5.23
CA SER A 121 -9.35 -9.25 -4.57
C SER A 121 -9.64 -10.62 -5.17
N SER A 122 -8.62 -11.46 -5.28
CA SER A 122 -8.84 -12.88 -5.44
C SER A 122 -9.32 -13.52 -4.13
N GLU A 123 -9.97 -14.69 -4.20
CA GLU A 123 -10.37 -15.46 -3.01
C GLU A 123 -9.18 -15.91 -2.14
N GLN A 124 -7.99 -16.03 -2.75
CA GLN A 124 -6.76 -16.52 -2.10
C GLN A 124 -5.95 -15.41 -1.44
N ALA A 125 -6.31 -14.15 -1.67
CA ALA A 125 -5.59 -13.02 -1.10
C ALA A 125 -5.66 -13.00 0.44
N VAL A 126 -4.55 -12.58 1.06
CA VAL A 126 -4.41 -12.48 2.50
C VAL A 126 -3.89 -11.10 2.88
N TYR A 127 -4.50 -10.51 3.88
CA TYR A 127 -4.21 -9.15 4.36
C TYR A 127 -3.74 -9.20 5.82
N SER A 128 -2.67 -8.50 6.15
CA SER A 128 -2.16 -8.47 7.53
C SER A 128 -1.43 -7.17 7.86
N LEU A 129 -1.42 -6.84 9.15
CA LEU A 129 -0.56 -5.83 9.76
C LEU A 129 0.27 -6.54 10.83
N SER A 130 1.56 -6.74 10.58
CA SER A 130 2.44 -7.52 11.46
C SER A 130 3.39 -6.66 12.29
N GLU A 131 3.32 -5.35 12.14
CA GLU A 131 4.25 -4.39 12.74
C GLU A 131 4.33 -4.51 14.27
N MET A 132 3.19 -4.68 14.94
CA MET A 132 3.12 -4.78 16.41
C MET A 132 3.90 -5.98 16.97
N LEU A 133 4.14 -7.00 16.16
CA LEU A 133 4.95 -8.17 16.55
C LEU A 133 6.41 -7.81 16.78
N PHE A 134 6.89 -6.70 16.21
CA PHE A 134 8.25 -6.21 16.29
C PHE A 134 8.39 -4.92 17.10
N GLY A 135 7.38 -4.56 17.92
CA GLY A 135 7.35 -3.31 18.68
C GLY A 135 7.04 -2.07 17.83
N LEU A 136 6.77 -2.26 16.54
CA LEU A 136 6.37 -1.19 15.63
C LEU A 136 4.85 -1.04 15.62
N PHE A 137 4.36 -0.01 14.96
CA PHE A 137 2.95 0.10 14.53
C PHE A 137 2.87 0.80 13.18
N PRO A 138 1.80 0.58 12.41
CA PRO A 138 1.69 1.03 11.03
C PRO A 138 1.36 2.53 10.93
N ALA A 139 2.20 3.41 11.50
CA ALA A 139 1.93 4.83 11.69
C ALA A 139 1.53 5.54 10.38
N CYS A 140 2.27 5.33 9.30
CA CYS A 140 1.99 5.93 8.01
C CYS A 140 0.82 5.27 7.25
N VAL A 141 0.49 4.01 7.55
CA VAL A 141 -0.64 3.28 6.96
C VAL A 141 -1.96 3.68 7.59
N MET A 142 -1.96 3.97 8.91
CA MET A 142 -3.18 4.19 9.69
C MET A 142 -4.13 5.25 9.13
N PRO A 143 -3.71 6.44 8.69
CA PRO A 143 -4.64 7.43 8.14
C PRO A 143 -5.39 6.91 6.91
N TYR A 144 -4.73 6.18 6.02
CA TYR A 144 -5.33 5.57 4.83
C TYR A 144 -6.29 4.45 5.21
N LEU A 145 -5.86 3.58 6.13
CA LEU A 145 -6.66 2.45 6.59
C LEU A 145 -7.91 2.93 7.35
N MET A 146 -7.77 3.89 8.26
CA MET A 146 -8.92 4.47 8.98
C MET A 146 -9.90 5.16 8.03
N ARG A 147 -9.40 5.84 6.99
CA ARG A 147 -10.25 6.41 5.93
C ARG A 147 -11.06 5.32 5.21
N LYS A 148 -10.46 4.15 4.97
CA LYS A 148 -11.08 3.05 4.19
C LYS A 148 -12.07 2.24 5.03
N ILE A 149 -11.69 1.82 6.26
CA ILE A 149 -12.48 0.87 7.07
C ILE A 149 -12.98 1.42 8.42
N GLY A 150 -12.68 2.67 8.72
CA GLY A 150 -13.01 3.31 10.00
C GLY A 150 -12.05 2.96 11.13
N TYR A 151 -12.06 3.82 12.17
CA TYR A 151 -11.13 3.74 13.29
C TYR A 151 -11.13 2.38 14.00
N GLN A 152 -12.30 1.88 14.40
CA GLN A 152 -12.40 0.67 15.23
C GLN A 152 -11.87 -0.59 14.50
N LYS A 153 -12.21 -0.76 13.23
CA LYS A 153 -11.75 -1.90 12.44
C LYS A 153 -10.25 -1.82 12.16
N ALA A 154 -9.73 -0.61 11.87
CA ALA A 154 -8.31 -0.38 11.67
C ALA A 154 -7.51 -0.69 12.94
N ASN A 155 -7.95 -0.18 14.10
CA ASN A 155 -7.33 -0.46 15.39
C ASN A 155 -7.37 -1.95 15.75
N HIS A 156 -8.51 -2.61 15.55
CA HIS A 156 -8.65 -4.05 15.80
C HIS A 156 -7.68 -4.87 14.93
N LEU A 157 -7.62 -4.60 13.62
CA LEU A 157 -6.73 -5.31 12.71
C LEU A 157 -5.25 -5.14 13.11
N THR A 158 -4.86 -3.94 13.54
CA THR A 158 -3.50 -3.63 14.01
C THR A 158 -3.15 -4.39 15.28
N LEU A 159 -4.03 -4.36 16.29
CA LEU A 159 -3.78 -5.01 17.58
C LEU A 159 -3.77 -6.54 17.49
N MET A 160 -4.65 -7.10 16.66
CA MET A 160 -4.74 -8.56 16.51
C MET A 160 -3.56 -9.16 15.75
N THR A 161 -2.89 -8.39 14.88
CA THR A 161 -1.77 -8.84 14.01
C THR A 161 -2.06 -10.12 13.21
N LYS A 162 -3.29 -10.63 13.31
CA LYS A 162 -3.73 -11.87 12.67
C LYS A 162 -4.02 -11.63 11.19
N PRO A 163 -3.45 -12.44 10.27
CA PRO A 163 -3.85 -12.39 8.88
C PRO A 163 -5.34 -12.67 8.70
N ILE A 164 -6.00 -11.90 7.82
CA ILE A 164 -7.40 -12.09 7.42
C ILE A 164 -7.48 -12.48 5.95
N ASN A 165 -8.46 -13.29 5.58
CA ASN A 165 -8.72 -13.68 4.21
C ASN A 165 -9.49 -12.59 3.44
N ALA A 166 -9.63 -12.76 2.13
CA ALA A 166 -10.31 -11.82 1.24
C ALA A 166 -11.76 -11.55 1.65
N LYS A 167 -12.50 -12.57 2.09
CA LYS A 167 -13.89 -12.43 2.53
C LYS A 167 -14.00 -11.54 3.77
N THR A 168 -13.19 -11.78 4.79
CA THR A 168 -13.15 -10.93 5.99
C THR A 168 -12.71 -9.51 5.63
N ALA A 169 -11.73 -9.34 4.72
CA ALA A 169 -11.32 -8.04 4.24
C ALA A 169 -12.46 -7.28 3.53
N GLN A 170 -13.32 -8.00 2.80
CA GLN A 170 -14.54 -7.43 2.20
C GLN A 170 -15.57 -7.07 3.28
N GLU A 171 -15.83 -7.93 4.26
CA GLU A 171 -16.78 -7.67 5.35
C GLU A 171 -16.42 -6.42 6.17
N ILE A 172 -15.13 -6.13 6.33
CA ILE A 172 -14.68 -4.93 7.03
C ILE A 172 -14.59 -3.69 6.14
N GLY A 173 -14.74 -3.83 4.81
CA GLY A 173 -14.72 -2.74 3.84
C GLY A 173 -13.32 -2.37 3.32
N LEU A 174 -12.30 -3.21 3.54
CA LEU A 174 -10.98 -3.03 2.94
C LEU A 174 -10.98 -3.42 1.46
N VAL A 175 -11.74 -4.45 1.10
CA VAL A 175 -11.93 -4.97 -0.25
C VAL A 175 -13.35 -4.65 -0.70
N ASP A 176 -13.50 -4.17 -1.94
CA ASP A 176 -14.81 -3.83 -2.51
C ASP A 176 -15.45 -5.05 -3.19
N GLU A 177 -14.66 -5.89 -3.86
CA GLU A 177 -15.14 -7.11 -4.54
C GLU A 177 -14.13 -8.25 -4.41
N VAL A 178 -14.63 -9.45 -4.06
CA VAL A 178 -13.88 -10.71 -4.09
C VAL A 178 -14.39 -11.55 -5.25
N ASN A 179 -13.49 -12.06 -6.09
CA ASN A 179 -13.84 -12.83 -7.28
C ASN A 179 -12.83 -13.97 -7.52
N SER A 180 -13.31 -15.10 -7.98
CA SER A 180 -12.47 -16.24 -8.37
C SER A 180 -11.61 -15.95 -9.60
N SER A 181 -12.04 -14.99 -10.44
CA SER A 181 -11.29 -14.48 -11.59
C SER A 181 -11.11 -12.97 -11.47
N LEU A 182 -9.97 -12.55 -10.94
CA LEU A 182 -9.64 -11.13 -10.78
C LEU A 182 -9.59 -10.40 -12.14
N GLU A 183 -9.24 -11.11 -13.22
CA GLU A 183 -9.24 -10.53 -14.56
C GLU A 183 -10.66 -10.17 -15.01
N GLN A 184 -11.64 -11.02 -14.75
CA GLN A 184 -13.05 -10.75 -15.07
C GLN A 184 -13.59 -9.60 -14.22
N ALA A 185 -13.31 -9.58 -12.92
CA ALA A 185 -13.69 -8.48 -12.03
C ALA A 185 -13.10 -7.14 -12.52
N LEU A 186 -11.81 -7.12 -12.88
CA LEU A 186 -11.16 -5.93 -13.42
C LEU A 186 -11.80 -5.48 -14.74
N ARG A 187 -12.08 -6.40 -15.67
CA ARG A 187 -12.75 -6.07 -16.94
C ARG A 187 -14.13 -5.46 -16.70
N ALA A 188 -14.93 -6.03 -15.80
CA ALA A 188 -16.25 -5.52 -15.44
C ALA A 188 -16.16 -4.12 -14.82
N CYS A 189 -15.24 -3.92 -13.88
CA CYS A 189 -14.97 -2.63 -13.27
C CYS A 189 -14.56 -1.59 -14.33
N LEU A 190 -13.61 -1.92 -15.19
CA LEU A 190 -13.12 -1.03 -16.25
C LEU A 190 -14.21 -0.63 -17.23
N MET A 191 -15.14 -1.54 -17.60
CA MET A 191 -16.28 -1.19 -18.46
C MET A 191 -17.15 -0.08 -17.88
N ARG A 192 -17.26 0.03 -16.56
CA ARG A 192 -18.02 1.09 -15.89
C ARG A 192 -17.22 2.39 -15.78
N VAL A 193 -15.99 2.33 -15.27
CA VAL A 193 -15.21 3.53 -14.96
C VAL A 193 -14.62 4.21 -16.20
N LYS A 194 -14.44 3.51 -17.31
CA LYS A 194 -14.01 4.07 -18.60
C LYS A 194 -14.98 5.11 -19.17
N CYS A 195 -16.25 5.06 -18.75
CA CYS A 195 -17.24 6.03 -19.19
C CYS A 195 -17.08 7.42 -18.53
N LEU A 196 -16.21 7.53 -17.51
CA LEU A 196 -16.02 8.77 -16.77
C LEU A 196 -14.95 9.65 -17.42
N SER A 197 -15.27 10.92 -17.60
CA SER A 197 -14.31 11.87 -18.16
C SER A 197 -13.25 12.28 -17.14
N LYS A 198 -12.06 12.61 -17.62
CA LYS A 198 -10.96 13.15 -16.79
C LYS A 198 -11.42 14.32 -15.93
N ALA A 199 -12.17 15.27 -16.52
CA ALA A 199 -12.68 16.44 -15.81
C ALA A 199 -13.63 16.06 -14.66
N ALA A 200 -14.52 15.07 -14.87
CA ALA A 200 -15.43 14.59 -13.84
C ALA A 200 -14.66 13.94 -12.67
N ILE A 201 -13.71 13.07 -12.99
CA ILE A 201 -12.84 12.40 -12.00
C ILE A 201 -12.08 13.44 -11.18
N THR A 202 -11.41 14.39 -11.83
CA THR A 202 -10.62 15.43 -11.15
C THR A 202 -11.47 16.27 -10.21
N ARG A 203 -12.66 16.70 -10.66
CA ARG A 203 -13.59 17.48 -9.83
C ARG A 203 -14.09 16.67 -8.63
N HIS A 204 -14.44 15.40 -8.85
CA HIS A 204 -14.92 14.52 -7.79
C HIS A 204 -13.82 14.27 -6.74
N LYS A 205 -12.59 13.92 -7.16
CA LYS A 205 -11.47 13.71 -6.24
C LYS A 205 -11.18 14.95 -5.38
N ARG A 206 -11.14 16.14 -6.00
CA ARG A 206 -10.96 17.39 -5.28
C ARG A 206 -12.08 17.63 -4.26
N TYR A 207 -13.34 17.47 -4.66
CA TYR A 207 -14.49 17.60 -3.78
C TYR A 207 -14.45 16.65 -2.60
N MET A 208 -14.20 15.35 -2.84
CA MET A 208 -14.09 14.36 -1.77
C MET A 208 -12.93 14.63 -0.80
N HIS A 209 -11.86 15.25 -1.28
CA HIS A 209 -10.73 15.63 -0.44
C HIS A 209 -11.10 16.71 0.58
N GLU A 210 -12.00 17.65 0.22
CA GLU A 210 -12.49 18.68 1.14
C GLU A 210 -13.25 18.10 2.33
N PHE A 211 -13.98 16.98 2.12
CA PHE A 211 -14.68 16.28 3.22
C PHE A 211 -13.77 15.45 4.11
N ASN A 212 -12.62 15.05 3.63
CA ASN A 212 -11.74 14.16 4.37
C ASN A 212 -10.27 14.59 4.28
N PRO A 213 -9.93 15.73 4.92
CA PRO A 213 -8.56 16.26 4.92
C PRO A 213 -7.62 15.45 5.83
N VAL A 214 -8.09 14.35 6.44
CA VAL A 214 -7.36 13.56 7.45
C VAL A 214 -5.98 13.12 6.97
N LEU A 215 -5.82 12.77 5.70
CA LEU A 215 -4.53 12.34 5.16
C LEU A 215 -3.48 13.44 5.26
N GLN A 216 -3.85 14.68 4.94
CA GLN A 216 -2.95 15.81 5.02
C GLN A 216 -2.72 16.25 6.47
N GLN A 217 -3.76 16.28 7.29
CA GLN A 217 -3.69 16.70 8.69
C GLN A 217 -2.87 15.72 9.54
N MET A 218 -2.99 14.42 9.28
CA MET A 218 -2.29 13.37 10.03
C MET A 218 -0.86 13.11 9.55
N LYS A 219 -0.45 13.64 8.39
CA LYS A 219 0.89 13.42 7.85
C LYS A 219 1.99 13.72 8.88
N PRO A 220 2.08 14.91 9.49
CA PRO A 220 3.17 15.23 10.43
C PRO A 220 3.14 14.32 11.68
N VAL A 221 1.98 13.92 12.14
CA VAL A 221 1.82 12.98 13.28
C VAL A 221 2.33 11.60 12.89
N SER A 222 1.93 11.10 11.72
CA SER A 222 2.32 9.78 11.21
C SER A 222 3.82 9.69 10.96
N LEU A 223 4.43 10.70 10.34
CA LEU A 223 5.86 10.74 10.08
C LEU A 223 6.67 10.72 11.39
N ARG A 224 6.31 11.57 12.36
CA ARG A 224 6.97 11.60 13.66
C ARG A 224 6.85 10.25 14.39
N ALA A 225 5.65 9.69 14.45
CA ALA A 225 5.41 8.40 15.10
C ALA A 225 6.14 7.24 14.40
N ASN A 226 6.22 7.26 13.05
CA ASN A 226 6.99 6.27 12.30
C ASN A 226 8.49 6.39 12.62
N SER A 227 9.03 7.60 12.63
CA SER A 227 10.44 7.83 12.95
C SER A 227 10.75 7.39 14.38
N GLU A 228 9.87 7.64 15.34
CA GLU A 228 10.02 7.21 16.73
C GLU A 228 10.21 5.69 16.84
N VAL A 229 9.29 4.91 16.28
CA VAL A 229 9.34 3.43 16.41
C VAL A 229 10.47 2.79 15.60
N PHE A 230 10.86 3.39 14.47
CA PHE A 230 11.99 2.89 13.65
C PHE A 230 13.36 3.37 14.12
N SER A 231 13.42 4.35 15.04
CA SER A 231 14.67 4.75 15.72
C SER A 231 14.90 4.04 17.06
N ASP A 232 13.91 3.30 17.55
CA ASP A 232 14.03 2.51 18.78
C ASP A 232 14.98 1.34 18.58
N VAL A 233 16.07 1.33 19.37
CA VAL A 233 17.15 0.34 19.27
C VAL A 233 16.66 -1.08 19.57
N ASP A 234 15.69 -1.23 20.47
CA ASP A 234 15.17 -2.55 20.82
C ASP A 234 14.27 -3.11 19.72
N ASN A 235 13.44 -2.27 19.08
CA ASN A 235 12.71 -2.68 17.89
C ASN A 235 13.62 -3.09 16.74
N ILE A 236 14.69 -2.33 16.50
CA ILE A 236 15.69 -2.66 15.46
C ILE A 236 16.37 -4.01 15.77
N LYS A 237 16.71 -4.31 17.02
CA LYS A 237 17.28 -5.62 17.41
C LYS A 237 16.32 -6.78 17.10
N LEU A 238 15.01 -6.60 17.36
CA LEU A 238 14.00 -7.61 17.05
C LEU A 238 13.91 -7.86 15.54
N ILE A 239 13.93 -6.80 14.72
CA ILE A 239 13.95 -6.89 13.26
C ILE A 239 15.20 -7.62 12.77
N ILE A 240 16.40 -7.23 13.25
CA ILE A 240 17.66 -7.82 12.87
C ILE A 240 17.68 -9.32 13.21
N ARG A 241 17.27 -9.69 14.43
CA ARG A 241 17.16 -11.10 14.85
C ARG A 241 16.27 -11.90 13.91
N TYR A 242 15.08 -11.36 13.58
CA TYR A 242 14.16 -12.03 12.66
C TYR A 242 14.78 -12.23 11.27
N VAL A 243 15.44 -11.20 10.73
CA VAL A 243 16.09 -11.26 9.41
C VAL A 243 17.21 -12.31 9.39
N GLU A 244 17.97 -12.46 10.48
CA GLU A 244 19.10 -13.37 10.57
C GLU A 244 18.72 -14.82 10.86
N THR A 245 17.69 -15.02 11.68
CA THR A 245 17.36 -16.35 12.24
C THR A 245 16.02 -16.89 11.79
N GLY A 246 15.13 -16.02 11.27
CA GLY A 246 13.72 -16.35 11.01
C GLY A 246 12.87 -16.49 12.28
N GLN A 247 13.45 -16.29 13.47
CA GLN A 247 12.75 -16.44 14.75
C GLN A 247 11.89 -15.22 15.06
N MET A 248 10.67 -15.46 15.49
CA MET A 248 9.78 -14.39 15.95
C MET A 248 10.25 -13.81 17.31
N PRO A 249 9.91 -12.54 17.63
CA PRO A 249 10.39 -11.90 18.88
C PRO A 249 10.13 -12.66 20.18
N TRP A 250 9.06 -13.44 20.25
CA TRP A 250 8.67 -14.23 21.43
C TRP A 250 9.27 -15.65 21.46
N GLU A 251 9.92 -16.10 20.40
CA GLU A 251 10.61 -17.38 20.36
C GLU A 251 11.95 -17.27 21.08
N LYS A 252 12.25 -18.25 21.96
CA LYS A 252 13.49 -18.29 22.74
C LYS A 252 14.61 -18.99 21.98
#